data_4ac706edac371f0b34d441821d473f5e
#
_entry.id   4ac706edac371f0b34d441821d473f5e
#
_cell.length_a   1.000
_cell.length_b   1.000
_cell.length_c   1.000
_cell.angle_alpha   90.00
_cell.angle_beta   90.00
_cell.angle_gamma   90.00
#
_symmetry.space_group_name_H-M   'P 1'
#
loop_
_entity.id
_entity.type
_entity.pdbx_description
1 polymer ?
#
loop_
_entity_poly.entity_id
_entity_poly.type
_entity_poly.pdbx_seq_one_letter_code
_entity_poly.pdbx_strand_id
1 'polypeptide(L)'
;MKNVIAAAALSLVLSDFTYAHEQRDEAMMKITPSTLADADIQAVSPALARFGREAISNDLWQRDALSARDRSIVTVAMLIARNQPGELKHYIAVALDSGVTPAEVSEIITHLAFYAGWPNAMSAVSVAKAIFEARGVTAEALPAASPTLLPLNEQVEKQRADTVEKNVGPISPGLVKFTADPLFLDLWQRPALKIG
;
A
#
# COMPACT_ATOMS: atom_id res chain seq x y z
N MET A 1 -22.35 -3.37 43.60
CA MET A 1 -22.42 -4.13 42.34
C MET A 1 -21.99 -3.33 41.09
N LYS A 2 -22.16 -1.99 41.04
CA LYS A 2 -21.78 -1.20 39.84
C LYS A 2 -20.27 -1.08 39.59
N ASN A 3 -19.44 -1.17 40.60
CA ASN A 3 -17.96 -0.99 40.45
C ASN A 3 -17.23 -2.27 39.99
N VAL A 4 -17.84 -3.44 40.12
CA VAL A 4 -17.23 -4.73 39.69
C VAL A 4 -17.36 -4.93 38.18
N ILE A 5 -18.47 -4.45 37.59
CA ILE A 5 -18.73 -4.55 36.15
C ILE A 5 -17.79 -3.62 35.35
N ALA A 6 -17.50 -2.41 35.87
CA ALA A 6 -16.60 -1.49 35.22
C ALA A 6 -15.12 -1.97 35.20
N ALA A 7 -14.69 -2.66 36.27
CA ALA A 7 -13.33 -3.21 36.33
C ALA A 7 -13.14 -4.40 35.37
N ALA A 8 -14.17 -5.24 35.21
CA ALA A 8 -14.11 -6.40 34.29
C ALA A 8 -14.11 -5.94 32.81
N ALA A 9 -14.86 -4.92 32.46
CA ALA A 9 -14.89 -4.36 31.09
C ALA A 9 -13.57 -3.70 30.72
N LEU A 10 -12.95 -3.00 31.64
CA LEU A 10 -11.63 -2.34 31.42
C LEU A 10 -10.50 -3.39 31.28
N SER A 11 -10.59 -4.48 32.02
CA SER A 11 -9.62 -5.60 31.94
C SER A 11 -9.68 -6.35 30.61
N LEU A 12 -10.88 -6.56 30.05
CA LEU A 12 -11.06 -7.17 28.74
C LEU A 12 -10.53 -6.29 27.59
N VAL A 13 -10.80 -5.00 27.62
CA VAL A 13 -10.31 -4.07 26.59
C VAL A 13 -8.78 -3.95 26.63
N LEU A 14 -8.17 -3.97 27.83
CA LEU A 14 -6.71 -3.98 27.96
C LEU A 14 -6.07 -5.30 27.51
N SER A 15 -6.71 -6.45 27.72
CA SER A 15 -6.20 -7.72 27.25
C SER A 15 -6.29 -7.86 25.74
N ASP A 16 -7.35 -7.36 25.11
CA ASP A 16 -7.48 -7.35 23.66
C ASP A 16 -6.47 -6.39 23.00
N PHE A 17 -6.18 -5.26 23.64
CA PHE A 17 -5.18 -4.30 23.16
C PHE A 17 -3.74 -4.85 23.30
N THR A 18 -3.41 -5.51 24.39
CA THR A 18 -2.10 -6.16 24.57
C THR A 18 -1.93 -7.35 23.65
N TYR A 19 -2.96 -8.18 23.47
CA TYR A 19 -2.94 -9.32 22.55
C TYR A 19 -2.79 -8.86 21.09
N ALA A 20 -3.50 -7.81 20.68
CA ALA A 20 -3.35 -7.24 19.34
C ALA A 20 -1.98 -6.59 19.12
N HIS A 21 -1.40 -5.98 20.16
CA HIS A 21 -0.04 -5.42 20.12
C HIS A 21 1.02 -6.54 20.02
N GLU A 22 0.87 -7.59 20.80
CA GLU A 22 1.79 -8.75 20.83
C GLU A 22 1.73 -9.52 19.50
N GLN A 23 0.55 -9.71 18.91
CA GLN A 23 0.38 -10.29 17.55
C GLN A 23 0.98 -9.40 16.46
N ARG A 24 0.88 -8.07 16.60
CA ARG A 24 1.49 -7.12 15.68
C ARG A 24 3.01 -7.18 15.76
N ASP A 25 3.56 -7.29 16.97
CA ASP A 25 5.00 -7.41 17.20
C ASP A 25 5.55 -8.75 16.71
N GLU A 26 4.82 -9.86 16.89
CA GLU A 26 5.18 -11.15 16.30
C GLU A 26 5.12 -11.16 14.76
N ALA A 27 4.14 -10.48 14.16
CA ALA A 27 4.04 -10.35 12.70
C ALA A 27 5.18 -9.47 12.16
N MET A 28 5.53 -8.38 12.86
CA MET A 28 6.66 -7.51 12.50
C MET A 28 8.00 -8.23 12.65
N MET A 29 8.16 -9.12 13.63
CA MET A 29 9.39 -9.92 13.84
C MET A 29 9.65 -10.96 12.72
N LYS A 30 8.65 -11.25 11.88
CA LYS A 30 8.74 -12.21 10.75
C LYS A 30 8.90 -11.57 9.38
N ILE A 31 9.06 -10.24 9.28
CA ILE A 31 9.29 -9.59 8.00
C ILE A 31 10.71 -9.91 7.55
N THR A 32 10.79 -10.86 6.62
CA THR A 32 12.04 -11.11 5.89
C THR A 32 12.12 -10.11 4.72
N PRO A 33 13.30 -9.61 4.37
CA PRO A 33 13.46 -8.63 3.29
C PRO A 33 13.29 -9.24 1.90
N SER A 34 12.94 -10.50 1.77
CA SER A 34 12.83 -11.22 0.50
C SER A 34 11.90 -12.43 0.59
N THR A 35 11.42 -12.89 -0.56
CA THR A 35 10.74 -14.18 -0.73
C THR A 35 11.68 -15.38 -0.56
N LEU A 36 13.00 -15.17 -0.67
CA LEU A 36 14.01 -16.22 -0.48
C LEU A 36 14.24 -16.48 1.02
N ALA A 37 14.47 -17.74 1.38
CA ALA A 37 14.89 -18.08 2.72
C ALA A 37 16.28 -17.49 3.03
N ASP A 38 16.48 -17.07 4.27
CA ASP A 38 17.78 -16.50 4.71
C ASP A 38 18.95 -17.44 4.43
N ALA A 39 18.74 -18.76 4.58
CA ALA A 39 19.74 -19.77 4.28
C ALA A 39 20.17 -19.78 2.81
N ASP A 40 19.24 -19.56 1.87
CA ASP A 40 19.53 -19.51 0.44
C ASP A 40 20.33 -18.25 0.10
N ILE A 41 19.96 -17.12 0.68
CA ILE A 41 20.70 -15.87 0.54
C ILE A 41 22.10 -16.02 1.14
N GLN A 42 22.20 -16.62 2.32
CA GLN A 42 23.47 -16.91 3.00
C GLN A 42 24.40 -17.80 2.16
N ALA A 43 23.85 -18.79 1.48
CA ALA A 43 24.62 -19.72 0.65
C ALA A 43 25.27 -19.05 -0.56
N VAL A 44 24.66 -17.98 -1.09
CA VAL A 44 25.12 -17.26 -2.28
C VAL A 44 25.82 -15.96 -1.93
N SER A 45 25.27 -15.22 -0.97
CA SER A 45 25.75 -13.87 -0.60
C SER A 45 25.63 -13.66 0.92
N PRO A 46 26.60 -14.17 1.71
CA PRO A 46 26.57 -14.08 3.17
C PRO A 46 26.47 -12.65 3.70
N ALA A 47 27.15 -11.71 3.05
CA ALA A 47 27.10 -10.29 3.43
C ALA A 47 25.70 -9.69 3.18
N LEU A 48 25.04 -10.05 2.08
CA LEU A 48 23.66 -9.60 1.79
C LEU A 48 22.68 -10.14 2.83
N ALA A 49 22.78 -11.41 3.21
CA ALA A 49 21.97 -12.00 4.27
C ALA A 49 22.16 -11.24 5.60
N ARG A 50 23.39 -10.95 5.99
CA ARG A 50 23.70 -10.17 7.19
C ARG A 50 23.10 -8.76 7.13
N PHE A 51 23.31 -8.02 6.05
CA PHE A 51 22.73 -6.68 5.89
C PHE A 51 21.20 -6.69 5.84
N GLY A 52 20.59 -7.71 5.22
CA GLY A 52 19.15 -7.90 5.22
C GLY A 52 18.58 -8.01 6.64
N ARG A 53 19.23 -8.79 7.50
CA ARG A 53 18.83 -8.90 8.90
C ARG A 53 19.11 -7.61 9.68
N GLU A 54 20.35 -7.14 9.66
CA GLU A 54 20.81 -6.05 10.54
C GLU A 54 20.22 -4.69 10.13
N ALA A 55 20.30 -4.33 8.84
CA ALA A 55 19.91 -3.00 8.37
C ALA A 55 18.44 -2.93 7.94
N ILE A 56 17.86 -4.02 7.42
CA ILE A 56 16.47 -3.99 6.92
C ILE A 56 15.53 -4.44 8.02
N SER A 57 15.62 -5.70 8.47
CA SER A 57 14.63 -6.27 9.41
C SER A 57 14.75 -5.67 10.81
N ASN A 58 15.97 -5.54 11.33
CA ASN A 58 16.20 -5.13 12.71
C ASN A 58 16.37 -3.61 12.91
N ASP A 59 16.53 -2.83 11.85
CA ASP A 59 16.62 -1.37 11.92
C ASP A 59 15.51 -0.69 11.11
N LEU A 60 15.55 -0.76 9.77
CA LEU A 60 14.65 0.02 8.91
C LEU A 60 13.16 -0.26 9.20
N TRP A 61 12.80 -1.54 9.35
CA TRP A 61 11.42 -1.94 9.62
C TRP A 61 10.98 -1.70 11.08
N GLN A 62 11.91 -1.44 12.00
CA GLN A 62 11.61 -1.14 13.40
C GLN A 62 11.52 0.37 13.70
N ARG A 63 11.81 1.24 12.72
CA ARG A 63 11.80 2.69 12.94
C ARG A 63 10.38 3.23 13.08
N ASP A 64 10.14 4.09 14.06
CA ASP A 64 8.84 4.71 14.35
C ASP A 64 8.42 5.81 13.36
N ALA A 65 9.36 6.31 12.52
CA ALA A 65 9.12 7.41 11.59
C ALA A 65 8.02 7.12 10.54
N LEU A 66 7.82 5.84 10.18
CA LEU A 66 6.70 5.36 9.38
C LEU A 66 6.09 4.14 10.07
N SER A 67 4.76 4.06 10.06
CA SER A 67 4.06 2.85 10.48
C SER A 67 4.44 1.66 9.57
N ALA A 68 4.32 0.43 10.08
CA ALA A 68 4.52 -0.76 9.26
C ALA A 68 3.59 -0.77 8.04
N ARG A 69 2.36 -0.27 8.22
CA ARG A 69 1.37 -0.10 7.15
C ARG A 69 1.89 0.85 6.05
N ASP A 70 2.31 2.06 6.40
CA ASP A 70 2.73 3.05 5.41
C ASP A 70 4.03 2.64 4.71
N ARG A 71 4.95 2.02 5.46
CA ARG A 71 6.17 1.44 4.90
C ARG A 71 5.85 0.34 3.88
N SER A 72 4.84 -0.49 4.16
CA SER A 72 4.38 -1.52 3.23
C SER A 72 3.78 -0.92 1.96
N ILE A 73 2.99 0.16 2.07
CA ILE A 73 2.45 0.89 0.90
C ILE A 73 3.58 1.39 0.01
N VAL A 74 4.58 2.08 0.60
CA VAL A 74 5.74 2.58 -0.15
C VAL A 74 6.50 1.44 -0.83
N THR A 75 6.70 0.32 -0.12
CA THR A 75 7.42 -0.84 -0.65
C THR A 75 6.66 -1.49 -1.80
N VAL A 76 5.35 -1.72 -1.65
CA VAL A 76 4.48 -2.26 -2.72
C VAL A 76 4.49 -1.35 -3.94
N ALA A 77 4.33 -0.03 -3.73
CA ALA A 77 4.35 0.94 -4.82
C ALA A 77 5.69 0.92 -5.58
N MET A 78 6.81 0.86 -4.87
CA MET A 78 8.15 0.76 -5.47
C MET A 78 8.32 -0.53 -6.28
N LEU A 79 7.88 -1.67 -5.76
CA LEU A 79 7.99 -2.96 -6.44
C LEU A 79 7.14 -3.03 -7.70
N ILE A 80 5.94 -2.43 -7.68
CA ILE A 80 5.10 -2.29 -8.87
C ILE A 80 5.79 -1.39 -9.90
N ALA A 81 6.25 -0.21 -9.49
CA ALA A 81 6.89 0.74 -10.40
C ALA A 81 8.16 0.18 -11.05
N ARG A 82 8.89 -0.68 -10.35
CA ARG A 82 10.10 -1.35 -10.85
C ARG A 82 9.82 -2.68 -11.54
N ASN A 83 8.57 -3.12 -11.65
CA ASN A 83 8.15 -4.42 -12.19
C ASN A 83 8.90 -5.60 -11.56
N GLN A 84 8.77 -5.75 -10.25
CA GLN A 84 9.40 -6.81 -9.46
C GLN A 84 8.35 -7.80 -8.92
N PRO A 85 7.69 -8.61 -9.77
CA PRO A 85 6.57 -9.46 -9.35
C PRO A 85 6.97 -10.56 -8.36
N GLY A 86 8.24 -11.01 -8.40
CA GLY A 86 8.75 -12.01 -7.47
C GLY A 86 8.65 -11.55 -6.02
N GLU A 87 9.21 -10.39 -5.71
CA GLU A 87 9.17 -9.82 -4.36
C GLU A 87 7.79 -9.23 -4.03
N LEU A 88 7.06 -8.74 -5.02
CA LEU A 88 5.75 -8.12 -4.84
C LEU A 88 4.75 -9.06 -4.13
N LYS A 89 4.82 -10.37 -4.41
CA LYS A 89 3.97 -11.37 -3.75
C LYS A 89 4.15 -11.34 -2.23
N HIS A 90 5.38 -11.31 -1.77
CA HIS A 90 5.71 -11.25 -0.36
C HIS A 90 5.20 -9.94 0.27
N TYR A 91 5.52 -8.80 -0.36
CA TYR A 91 5.20 -7.50 0.22
C TYR A 91 3.73 -7.09 0.14
N ILE A 92 2.93 -7.63 -0.79
CA ILE A 92 1.46 -7.49 -0.74
C ILE A 92 0.92 -8.26 0.49
N ALA A 93 1.43 -9.47 0.77
CA ALA A 93 1.02 -10.21 1.96
C ALA A 93 1.38 -9.43 3.25
N VAL A 94 2.62 -8.92 3.34
CA VAL A 94 3.07 -8.07 4.46
C VAL A 94 2.19 -6.82 4.61
N ALA A 95 1.82 -6.17 3.50
CA ALA A 95 0.96 -4.99 3.52
C ALA A 95 -0.42 -5.29 4.11
N LEU A 96 -1.06 -6.38 3.65
CA LEU A 96 -2.35 -6.82 4.17
C LEU A 96 -2.26 -7.18 5.67
N ASP A 97 -1.20 -7.87 6.09
CA ASP A 97 -0.96 -8.23 7.49
C ASP A 97 -0.65 -7.00 8.37
N SER A 98 -0.13 -5.92 7.76
CA SER A 98 0.13 -4.63 8.41
C SER A 98 -1.09 -3.68 8.41
N GLY A 99 -2.25 -4.13 7.92
CA GLY A 99 -3.50 -3.37 7.95
C GLY A 99 -3.79 -2.54 6.69
N VAL A 100 -3.05 -2.74 5.59
CA VAL A 100 -3.45 -2.24 4.27
C VAL A 100 -4.62 -3.08 3.78
N THR A 101 -5.69 -2.46 3.32
CA THR A 101 -6.88 -3.16 2.86
C THR A 101 -6.73 -3.64 1.41
N PRO A 102 -7.48 -4.68 0.99
CA PRO A 102 -7.54 -5.07 -0.43
C PRO A 102 -7.96 -3.93 -1.36
N ALA A 103 -8.86 -3.06 -0.91
CA ALA A 103 -9.27 -1.87 -1.64
C ALA A 103 -8.10 -0.92 -1.90
N GLU A 104 -7.28 -0.66 -0.89
CA GLU A 104 -6.09 0.18 -1.02
C GLU A 104 -5.04 -0.43 -1.95
N VAL A 105 -4.79 -1.76 -1.86
CA VAL A 105 -3.90 -2.45 -2.81
C VAL A 105 -4.41 -2.29 -4.24
N SER A 106 -5.72 -2.45 -4.47
CA SER A 106 -6.35 -2.25 -5.78
C SER A 106 -6.15 -0.82 -6.30
N GLU A 107 -6.34 0.18 -5.46
CA GLU A 107 -6.15 1.58 -5.85
C GLU A 107 -4.68 1.94 -6.09
N ILE A 108 -3.75 1.40 -5.31
CA ILE A 108 -2.30 1.56 -5.56
C ILE A 108 -1.94 1.05 -6.97
N ILE A 109 -2.45 -0.13 -7.34
CA ILE A 109 -2.24 -0.70 -8.68
C ILE A 109 -2.85 0.22 -9.75
N THR A 110 -4.08 0.70 -9.52
CA THR A 110 -4.79 1.59 -10.44
C THR A 110 -4.04 2.90 -10.65
N HIS A 111 -3.59 3.56 -9.60
CA HIS A 111 -2.80 4.78 -9.68
C HIS A 111 -1.49 4.56 -10.44
N LEU A 112 -0.78 3.49 -10.13
CA LEU A 112 0.51 3.20 -10.75
C LEU A 112 0.41 2.79 -12.22
N ALA A 113 -0.76 2.41 -12.73
CA ALA A 113 -0.97 2.25 -14.17
C ALA A 113 -0.69 3.56 -14.92
N PHE A 114 -1.08 4.70 -14.35
CA PHE A 114 -0.86 6.02 -14.95
C PHE A 114 0.56 6.56 -14.71
N TYR A 115 1.18 6.26 -13.57
CA TYR A 115 2.48 6.83 -13.20
C TYR A 115 3.68 5.93 -13.52
N ALA A 116 3.50 4.61 -13.48
CA ALA A 116 4.56 3.64 -13.72
C ALA A 116 4.38 2.80 -14.99
N GLY A 117 3.24 2.98 -15.67
CA GLY A 117 2.90 2.30 -16.92
C GLY A 117 2.00 1.09 -16.74
N TRP A 118 1.12 0.91 -17.72
CA TRP A 118 0.10 -0.14 -17.75
C TRP A 118 0.64 -1.57 -17.59
N PRO A 119 1.76 -1.96 -18.26
CA PRO A 119 2.32 -3.31 -18.11
C PRO A 119 2.73 -3.63 -16.68
N ASN A 120 3.26 -2.66 -15.92
CA ASN A 120 3.65 -2.84 -14.53
C ASN A 120 2.42 -3.09 -13.65
N ALA A 121 1.35 -2.33 -13.87
CA ALA A 121 0.07 -2.54 -13.17
C ALA A 121 -0.53 -3.91 -13.50
N MET A 122 -0.52 -4.35 -14.77
CA MET A 122 -1.04 -5.67 -15.17
C MET A 122 -0.24 -6.81 -14.53
N SER A 123 1.08 -6.67 -14.42
CA SER A 123 1.93 -7.62 -13.70
C SER A 123 1.51 -7.70 -12.22
N ALA A 124 1.28 -6.55 -11.58
CA ALA A 124 0.83 -6.48 -10.19
C ALA A 124 -0.57 -7.08 -9.99
N VAL A 125 -1.51 -6.87 -10.93
CA VAL A 125 -2.84 -7.50 -10.90
C VAL A 125 -2.73 -9.02 -10.84
N SER A 126 -1.85 -9.63 -11.63
CA SER A 126 -1.65 -11.08 -11.64
C SER A 126 -1.18 -11.60 -10.29
N VAL A 127 -0.27 -10.87 -9.63
CA VAL A 127 0.24 -11.23 -8.30
C VAL A 127 -0.84 -11.03 -7.23
N ALA A 128 -1.52 -9.89 -7.23
CA ALA A 128 -2.56 -9.55 -6.25
C ALA A 128 -3.73 -10.53 -6.33
N LYS A 129 -4.15 -10.93 -7.55
CA LYS A 129 -5.24 -11.90 -7.77
C LYS A 129 -5.00 -13.19 -7.00
N ALA A 130 -3.81 -13.80 -7.14
CA ALA A 130 -3.48 -15.05 -6.46
C ALA A 130 -3.51 -14.92 -4.92
N ILE A 131 -3.08 -13.77 -4.39
CA ILE A 131 -3.12 -13.49 -2.95
C ILE A 131 -4.55 -13.30 -2.47
N PHE A 132 -5.36 -12.52 -3.19
CA PHE A 132 -6.75 -12.24 -2.87
C PHE A 132 -7.59 -13.53 -2.87
N GLU A 133 -7.41 -14.39 -3.88
CA GLU A 133 -8.05 -15.71 -3.93
C GLU A 133 -7.67 -16.58 -2.72
N ALA A 134 -6.37 -16.64 -2.39
CA ALA A 134 -5.89 -17.42 -1.23
C ALA A 134 -6.40 -16.89 0.11
N ARG A 135 -6.72 -15.60 0.21
CA ARG A 135 -7.24 -14.95 1.44
C ARG A 135 -8.77 -14.81 1.45
N GLY A 136 -9.46 -15.32 0.43
CA GLY A 136 -10.92 -15.22 0.33
C GLY A 136 -11.45 -13.79 0.19
N VAL A 137 -10.66 -12.88 -0.41
CA VAL A 137 -11.10 -11.51 -0.69
C VAL A 137 -12.21 -11.53 -1.73
N THR A 138 -13.37 -11.00 -1.38
CA THR A 138 -14.53 -10.93 -2.26
C THR A 138 -14.61 -9.60 -3.01
N ALA A 139 -15.47 -9.52 -4.03
CA ALA A 139 -15.63 -8.31 -4.85
C ALA A 139 -16.10 -7.11 -4.01
N GLU A 140 -16.85 -7.36 -2.93
CA GLU A 140 -17.36 -6.32 -2.02
C GLU A 140 -16.24 -5.64 -1.22
N ALA A 141 -15.09 -6.30 -1.06
CA ALA A 141 -13.90 -5.74 -0.40
C ALA A 141 -13.04 -4.88 -1.35
N LEU A 142 -13.41 -4.82 -2.62
CA LEU A 142 -12.70 -4.02 -3.63
C LEU A 142 -13.46 -2.71 -3.92
N PRO A 143 -12.76 -1.65 -4.37
CA PRO A 143 -13.43 -0.41 -4.74
C PRO A 143 -14.30 -0.61 -5.98
N ALA A 144 -15.43 0.09 -6.05
CA ALA A 144 -16.23 0.12 -7.27
C ALA A 144 -15.43 0.66 -8.46
N ALA A 145 -15.71 0.16 -9.65
CA ALA A 145 -15.08 0.67 -10.88
C ALA A 145 -15.33 2.17 -11.06
N SER A 146 -16.55 2.63 -10.73
CA SER A 146 -16.95 4.04 -10.75
C SER A 146 -17.52 4.40 -9.37
N PRO A 147 -16.68 4.73 -8.39
CA PRO A 147 -17.14 5.12 -7.05
C PRO A 147 -17.70 6.54 -7.06
N THR A 148 -18.42 6.92 -5.99
CA THR A 148 -18.69 8.33 -5.73
C THR A 148 -17.37 9.04 -5.43
N LEU A 149 -17.02 10.00 -6.27
CA LEU A 149 -15.76 10.73 -6.14
C LEU A 149 -15.77 11.70 -4.96
N LEU A 150 -14.60 12.00 -4.42
CA LEU A 150 -14.41 13.03 -3.42
C LEU A 150 -14.73 14.41 -4.00
N PRO A 151 -15.20 15.37 -3.18
CA PRO A 151 -15.50 16.71 -3.63
C PRO A 151 -14.24 17.40 -4.14
N LEU A 152 -14.33 17.98 -5.34
CA LEU A 152 -13.25 18.73 -5.96
C LEU A 152 -13.13 20.12 -5.35
N ASN A 153 -11.91 20.58 -5.07
CA ASN A 153 -11.66 21.98 -4.80
C ASN A 153 -11.52 22.74 -6.13
N GLU A 154 -12.60 23.39 -6.57
CA GLU A 154 -12.67 24.05 -7.87
C GLU A 154 -11.59 25.11 -8.09
N GLN A 155 -11.21 25.86 -7.03
CA GLN A 155 -10.18 26.90 -7.13
C GLN A 155 -8.80 26.28 -7.36
N VAL A 156 -8.46 25.23 -6.60
CA VAL A 156 -7.18 24.51 -6.74
C VAL A 156 -7.11 23.84 -8.10
N GLU A 157 -8.19 23.21 -8.54
CA GLU A 157 -8.25 22.54 -9.84
C GLU A 157 -8.11 23.54 -11.00
N LYS A 158 -8.78 24.68 -10.91
CA LYS A 158 -8.63 25.74 -11.91
C LYS A 158 -7.17 26.21 -12.00
N GLN A 159 -6.51 26.46 -10.88
CA GLN A 159 -5.12 26.90 -10.86
C GLN A 159 -4.18 25.83 -11.44
N ARG A 160 -4.43 24.56 -11.14
CA ARG A 160 -3.70 23.41 -11.71
C ARG A 160 -3.89 23.37 -13.24
N ALA A 161 -5.14 23.42 -13.71
CA ALA A 161 -5.48 23.37 -15.13
C ALA A 161 -4.83 24.52 -15.91
N ASP A 162 -4.94 25.75 -15.42
CA ASP A 162 -4.31 26.95 -16.02
C ASP A 162 -2.79 26.79 -16.12
N THR A 163 -2.17 26.21 -15.08
CA THR A 163 -0.71 25.95 -15.04
C THR A 163 -0.30 24.90 -16.07
N VAL A 164 -1.05 23.81 -16.16
CA VAL A 164 -0.79 22.73 -17.13
C VAL A 164 -1.00 23.24 -18.56
N GLU A 165 -2.11 23.94 -18.83
CA GLU A 165 -2.37 24.51 -20.14
C GLU A 165 -1.24 25.45 -20.57
N LYS A 166 -0.80 26.35 -19.69
CA LYS A 166 0.27 27.30 -19.99
C LYS A 166 1.61 26.61 -20.30
N ASN A 167 1.98 25.58 -19.51
CA ASN A 167 3.32 24.98 -19.58
C ASN A 167 3.39 23.82 -20.57
N VAL A 168 2.31 23.11 -20.76
CA VAL A 168 2.25 21.85 -21.53
C VAL A 168 1.40 22.00 -22.80
N GLY A 169 0.35 22.84 -22.80
CA GLY A 169 -0.55 23.02 -23.91
C GLY A 169 0.12 23.28 -25.26
N PRO A 170 1.12 24.17 -25.34
CA PRO A 170 1.84 24.46 -26.59
C PRO A 170 2.62 23.25 -27.14
N ILE A 171 2.94 22.27 -26.28
CA ILE A 171 3.77 21.11 -26.63
C ILE A 171 2.92 19.87 -26.85
N SER A 172 1.94 19.63 -26.00
CA SER A 172 1.15 18.41 -25.98
C SER A 172 -0.29 18.63 -25.47
N PRO A 173 -1.21 19.04 -26.36
CA PRO A 173 -2.63 19.17 -25.98
C PRO A 173 -3.26 17.85 -25.48
N GLY A 174 -2.78 16.72 -25.99
CA GLY A 174 -3.20 15.40 -25.52
C GLY A 174 -2.86 15.17 -24.06
N LEU A 175 -1.67 15.56 -23.62
CA LEU A 175 -1.26 15.46 -22.22
C LEU A 175 -2.10 16.37 -21.31
N VAL A 176 -2.42 17.58 -21.74
CA VAL A 176 -3.35 18.48 -21.02
C VAL A 176 -4.68 17.80 -20.80
N LYS A 177 -5.27 17.24 -21.85
CA LYS A 177 -6.55 16.52 -21.78
C LYS A 177 -6.49 15.36 -20.77
N PHE A 178 -5.51 14.47 -20.91
CA PHE A 178 -5.41 13.28 -20.04
C PHE A 178 -4.99 13.60 -18.61
N THR A 179 -4.31 14.71 -18.39
CA THR A 179 -4.01 15.22 -17.04
C THR A 179 -5.30 15.70 -16.36
N ALA A 180 -6.22 16.34 -17.07
CA ALA A 180 -7.51 16.70 -16.52
C ALA A 180 -8.39 15.46 -16.30
N ASP A 181 -8.72 14.75 -17.38
CA ASP A 181 -9.59 13.59 -17.37
C ASP A 181 -8.92 12.44 -18.15
N PRO A 182 -8.67 11.27 -17.51
CA PRO A 182 -9.21 10.82 -16.22
C PRO A 182 -8.34 11.12 -14.97
N LEU A 183 -7.17 11.77 -15.10
CA LEU A 183 -6.21 11.77 -14.00
C LEU A 183 -6.71 12.54 -12.76
N PHE A 184 -6.90 13.87 -12.86
CA PHE A 184 -7.26 14.69 -11.69
C PHE A 184 -8.76 14.74 -11.39
N LEU A 185 -9.62 14.57 -12.41
CA LEU A 185 -11.07 14.61 -12.23
C LEU A 185 -11.70 13.26 -11.87
N ASP A 186 -10.95 12.15 -11.98
CA ASP A 186 -11.41 10.83 -11.56
C ASP A 186 -10.38 10.17 -10.62
N LEU A 187 -9.22 9.75 -11.11
CA LEU A 187 -8.26 8.93 -10.38
C LEU A 187 -7.88 9.53 -9.02
N TRP A 188 -7.56 10.84 -8.97
CA TRP A 188 -7.20 11.53 -7.74
C TRP A 188 -8.38 11.84 -6.81
N GLN A 189 -9.61 11.70 -7.30
CA GLN A 189 -10.81 11.89 -6.50
C GLN A 189 -11.40 10.57 -5.98
N ARG A 190 -10.75 9.44 -6.23
CA ARG A 190 -11.23 8.12 -5.77
C ARG A 190 -11.01 7.98 -4.25
N PRO A 191 -12.05 7.56 -3.48
CA PRO A 191 -12.03 7.69 -2.02
C PRO A 191 -11.26 6.57 -1.28
N ALA A 192 -10.87 5.49 -1.95
CA ALA A 192 -10.32 4.31 -1.28
C ALA A 192 -8.85 4.47 -0.87
N LEU A 193 -8.08 5.38 -1.48
CA LEU A 193 -6.79 5.81 -0.97
C LEU A 193 -6.99 7.05 -0.09
N LYS A 194 -7.10 6.84 1.21
CA LYS A 194 -7.09 7.94 2.17
C LYS A 194 -5.64 8.39 2.36
N ILE A 195 -5.37 9.63 1.99
CA ILE A 195 -4.18 10.32 2.44
C ILE A 195 -4.45 10.69 3.90
N GLY A 196 -3.72 10.05 4.82
CA GLY A 196 -3.82 10.29 6.26
C GLY A 196 -3.22 11.62 6.66
#